data_a6678b4a5b10e65c2c8a99e8ac3f0b42
#
_entry.id   a6678b4a5b10e65c2c8a99e8ac3f0b42
#
_cell.length_a   1.000
_cell.length_b   1.000
_cell.length_c   1.000
_cell.angle_alpha   90.00
_cell.angle_beta   90.00
_cell.angle_gamma   90.00
#
_symmetry.space_group_name_H-M   'P 1'
#
loop_
_entity.id
_entity.type
_entity.pdbx_description
1 polymer ?
#
loop_
_entity_poly.entity_id
_entity_poly.type
_entity_poly.pdbx_seq_one_letter_code
_entity_poly.pdbx_strand_id
1 'polypeptide(L)'
;EVQSPIEDMWPGEHKIEEAIAHIAGLTRQDVPQERRCSYFCEEGAVTSELSDIAASLNCDVLYSAGLYLDFLPKGINKGATLTALINHLELNSEDVMVAGDTLNDLSMYEHDFIGVCVGESEAGLLEATRSRARVYHALEPGCGGILEAISHFGFLGEEGISAEVREPA
;
A
#
# COMPACT_ATOMS: atom_id res chain seq x y z
N GLU A 1 16.51 5.46 -14.53
CA GLU A 1 15.58 6.58 -14.29
C GLU A 1 14.16 6.07 -14.32
N VAL A 2 13.68 5.63 -13.16
CA VAL A 2 12.37 4.98 -13.00
C VAL A 2 11.21 5.99 -13.08
N GLN A 3 11.47 7.29 -12.87
CA GLN A 3 10.44 8.32 -12.78
C GLN A 3 9.90 8.80 -14.13
N SER A 4 10.73 8.83 -15.16
CA SER A 4 10.34 9.37 -16.48
C SER A 4 9.12 8.68 -17.10
N PRO A 5 9.02 7.33 -17.10
CA PRO A 5 7.82 6.66 -17.61
C PRO A 5 6.56 6.95 -16.81
N ILE A 6 6.70 7.21 -15.50
CA ILE A 6 5.56 7.55 -14.63
C ILE A 6 5.06 8.96 -14.94
N GLU A 7 5.97 9.89 -15.16
CA GLU A 7 5.64 11.27 -15.54
C GLU A 7 4.90 11.33 -16.88
N ASP A 8 5.34 10.54 -17.84
CA ASP A 8 4.70 10.46 -19.17
C ASP A 8 3.27 9.88 -19.12
N MET A 9 2.99 9.03 -18.14
CA MET A 9 1.66 8.42 -17.96
C MET A 9 0.71 9.28 -17.11
N TRP A 10 1.23 10.19 -16.27
CA TRP A 10 0.42 10.99 -15.37
C TRP A 10 -0.39 12.05 -16.12
N PRO A 11 -1.72 12.05 -16.06
CA PRO A 11 -2.55 13.00 -16.80
C PRO A 11 -2.42 14.44 -16.27
N GLY A 12 -1.94 14.60 -15.06
CA GLY A 12 -1.89 15.86 -14.33
C GLY A 12 -3.11 16.07 -13.43
N GLU A 13 -2.87 16.73 -12.33
CA GLU A 13 -3.85 17.02 -11.28
C GLU A 13 -5.11 17.70 -11.82
N HIS A 14 -4.95 18.73 -12.64
CA HIS A 14 -6.05 19.53 -13.17
C HIS A 14 -7.10 18.71 -13.95
N LYS A 15 -6.66 17.72 -14.76
CA LYS A 15 -7.59 16.85 -15.48
C LYS A 15 -8.41 15.95 -14.56
N ILE A 16 -7.80 15.51 -13.46
CA ILE A 16 -8.52 14.70 -12.47
C ILE A 16 -9.54 15.57 -11.75
N GLU A 17 -9.16 16.77 -11.29
CA GLU A 17 -10.05 17.72 -10.63
C GLU A 17 -11.26 18.08 -11.51
N GLU A 18 -11.04 18.38 -12.80
CA GLU A 18 -12.12 18.64 -13.73
C GLU A 18 -13.07 17.44 -13.87
N ALA A 19 -12.51 16.24 -14.00
CA ALA A 19 -13.31 15.03 -14.23
C ALA A 19 -14.17 14.65 -13.02
N ILE A 20 -13.73 14.93 -11.80
CA ILE A 20 -14.45 14.60 -10.56
C ILE A 20 -15.22 15.78 -9.96
N ALA A 21 -15.17 16.97 -10.56
CA ALA A 21 -15.77 18.20 -9.99
C ALA A 21 -17.27 18.10 -9.68
N HIS A 22 -17.98 17.18 -10.34
CA HIS A 22 -19.40 16.94 -10.12
C HIS A 22 -19.71 15.90 -9.03
N ILE A 23 -18.68 15.20 -8.51
CA ILE A 23 -18.84 14.16 -7.49
C ILE A 23 -18.85 14.81 -6.12
N ALA A 24 -19.97 14.71 -5.41
CA ALA A 24 -20.11 15.19 -4.04
C ALA A 24 -19.38 14.23 -3.05
N GLY A 25 -19.00 14.76 -1.88
CA GLY A 25 -18.36 13.94 -0.83
C GLY A 25 -16.87 13.73 -1.00
N LEU A 26 -16.23 14.43 -1.94
CA LEU A 26 -14.78 14.46 -2.09
C LEU A 26 -14.23 15.80 -1.60
N THR A 27 -13.28 15.77 -0.67
CA THR A 27 -12.55 16.94 -0.19
C THR A 27 -11.06 16.74 -0.41
N ARG A 28 -10.44 17.62 -1.19
CA ARG A 28 -9.00 17.54 -1.48
C ARG A 28 -8.19 17.62 -0.19
N GLN A 29 -7.17 16.78 -0.08
CA GLN A 29 -6.20 16.84 1.02
C GLN A 29 -5.17 17.92 0.77
N ASP A 30 -4.79 18.64 1.82
CA ASP A 30 -3.70 19.63 1.81
C ASP A 30 -2.33 18.92 1.99
N VAL A 31 -1.95 18.18 0.97
CA VAL A 31 -0.68 17.43 0.89
C VAL A 31 -0.05 17.62 -0.49
N PRO A 32 1.29 17.44 -0.66
CA PRO A 32 1.90 17.49 -1.98
C PRO A 32 1.28 16.47 -2.94
N GLN A 33 0.88 16.94 -4.13
CA GLN A 33 0.09 16.19 -5.12
C GLN A 33 0.89 15.92 -6.43
N GLU A 34 2.19 15.71 -6.36
CA GLU A 34 3.05 15.72 -7.55
C GLU A 34 2.66 14.68 -8.62
N ARG A 35 2.39 13.43 -8.24
CA ARG A 35 2.02 12.33 -9.16
C ARG A 35 0.89 11.50 -8.58
N ARG A 36 0.05 12.16 -7.81
CA ARG A 36 -1.19 11.60 -7.24
C ARG A 36 -2.17 12.72 -6.98
N CYS A 37 -3.45 12.40 -6.84
CA CYS A 37 -4.45 13.30 -6.29
C CYS A 37 -5.13 12.61 -5.12
N SER A 38 -4.97 13.18 -3.92
CA SER A 38 -5.46 12.63 -2.67
C SER A 38 -6.65 13.43 -2.14
N TYR A 39 -7.71 12.71 -1.77
CA TYR A 39 -8.96 13.27 -1.25
C TYR A 39 -9.34 12.57 0.04
N PHE A 40 -10.05 13.29 0.90
CA PHE A 40 -10.97 12.67 1.85
C PHE A 40 -12.25 12.32 1.09
N CYS A 41 -12.77 11.12 1.32
CA CYS A 41 -13.92 10.59 0.59
C CYS A 41 -14.96 10.09 1.59
N GLU A 42 -16.17 10.64 1.51
CA GLU A 42 -17.31 10.13 2.26
C GLU A 42 -17.70 8.74 1.75
N GLU A 43 -18.12 7.84 2.65
CA GLU A 43 -18.41 6.44 2.30
C GLU A 43 -19.37 6.28 1.11
N GLY A 44 -20.39 7.15 1.02
CA GLY A 44 -21.36 7.12 -0.08
C GLY A 44 -20.84 7.65 -1.43
N ALA A 45 -19.67 8.28 -1.48
CA ALA A 45 -19.09 8.83 -2.70
C ALA A 45 -18.26 7.80 -3.51
N VAL A 46 -17.95 6.65 -2.91
CA VAL A 46 -17.21 5.57 -3.59
C VAL A 46 -18.16 4.82 -4.52
N THR A 47 -18.13 5.16 -5.79
CA THR A 47 -18.99 4.57 -6.83
C THR A 47 -18.16 3.97 -7.97
N SER A 48 -18.79 3.15 -8.82
CA SER A 48 -18.14 2.66 -10.05
C SER A 48 -17.73 3.79 -10.99
N GLU A 49 -18.42 4.93 -10.94
CA GLU A 49 -18.10 6.12 -11.73
C GLU A 49 -16.67 6.62 -11.48
N LEU A 50 -16.18 6.60 -10.22
CA LEU A 50 -14.79 6.96 -9.90
C LEU A 50 -13.79 6.02 -10.62
N SER A 51 -14.09 4.73 -10.67
CA SER A 51 -13.25 3.76 -11.38
C SER A 51 -13.28 3.99 -12.90
N ASP A 52 -14.43 4.33 -13.45
CA ASP A 52 -14.58 4.63 -14.88
C ASP A 52 -13.83 5.91 -15.27
N ILE A 53 -13.93 6.95 -14.43
CA ILE A 53 -13.17 8.20 -14.59
C ILE A 53 -11.66 7.92 -14.53
N ALA A 54 -11.19 7.20 -13.50
CA ALA A 54 -9.79 6.85 -13.37
C ALA A 54 -9.29 6.10 -14.62
N ALA A 55 -10.03 5.09 -15.08
CA ALA A 55 -9.69 4.32 -16.27
C ALA A 55 -9.63 5.21 -17.53
N SER A 56 -10.55 6.16 -17.70
CA SER A 56 -10.57 7.09 -18.83
C SER A 56 -9.35 8.03 -18.85
N LEU A 57 -8.80 8.32 -17.70
CA LEU A 57 -7.61 9.16 -17.51
C LEU A 57 -6.29 8.38 -17.41
N ASN A 58 -6.34 7.06 -17.68
CA ASN A 58 -5.20 6.16 -17.50
C ASN A 58 -4.63 6.20 -16.07
N CYS A 59 -5.51 6.23 -15.09
CA CYS A 59 -5.21 6.19 -13.67
C CYS A 59 -5.80 4.95 -13.00
N ASP A 60 -5.27 4.62 -11.85
CA ASP A 60 -5.92 3.76 -10.86
C ASP A 60 -6.50 4.63 -9.74
N VAL A 61 -7.61 4.19 -9.15
CA VAL A 61 -8.20 4.79 -7.97
C VAL A 61 -8.12 3.81 -6.81
N LEU A 62 -7.70 4.29 -5.66
CA LEU A 62 -7.52 3.49 -4.46
C LEU A 62 -8.29 4.13 -3.30
N TYR A 63 -9.21 3.38 -2.69
CA TYR A 63 -9.91 3.78 -1.48
C TYR A 63 -9.41 2.95 -0.31
N SER A 64 -9.06 3.60 0.79
CA SER A 64 -8.48 2.93 1.97
C SER A 64 -8.89 3.60 3.27
N ALA A 65 -8.80 2.85 4.37
CA ALA A 65 -9.13 3.27 5.73
C ALA A 65 -10.56 3.88 5.86
N GLY A 66 -11.49 3.53 4.97
CA GLY A 66 -12.85 4.08 4.98
C GLY A 66 -12.94 5.60 4.76
N LEU A 67 -11.86 6.28 4.37
CA LEU A 67 -11.77 7.74 4.33
C LEU A 67 -10.92 8.28 3.18
N TYR A 68 -9.85 7.60 2.79
CA TYR A 68 -8.87 8.14 1.84
C TYR A 68 -9.12 7.62 0.44
N LEU A 69 -9.11 8.53 -0.53
CA LEU A 69 -9.21 8.22 -1.95
C LEU A 69 -8.03 8.83 -2.68
N ASP A 70 -7.25 8.00 -3.36
CA ASP A 70 -6.11 8.42 -4.15
C ASP A 70 -6.30 8.07 -5.62
N PHE A 71 -6.04 9.02 -6.52
CA PHE A 71 -5.81 8.76 -7.93
C PHE A 71 -4.31 8.64 -8.16
N LEU A 72 -3.89 7.56 -8.79
CA LEU A 72 -2.48 7.22 -9.05
C LEU A 72 -2.29 6.96 -10.56
N PRO A 73 -1.09 7.15 -11.10
CA PRO A 73 -0.79 6.71 -12.46
C PRO A 73 -1.07 5.22 -12.60
N LYS A 74 -1.56 4.79 -13.76
CA LYS A 74 -1.96 3.40 -14.02
C LYS A 74 -0.86 2.40 -13.70
N GLY A 75 -1.17 1.39 -12.89
CA GLY A 75 -0.25 0.34 -12.48
C GLY A 75 0.82 0.77 -11.48
N ILE A 76 0.77 2.02 -10.98
CA ILE A 76 1.70 2.51 -9.96
C ILE A 76 1.07 2.34 -8.59
N ASN A 77 1.62 1.42 -7.82
CA ASN A 77 1.20 1.09 -6.46
C ASN A 77 2.42 0.68 -5.63
N LYS A 78 2.23 0.43 -4.33
CA LYS A 78 3.31 0.07 -3.41
C LYS A 78 4.06 -1.19 -3.85
N GLY A 79 3.37 -2.23 -4.30
CA GLY A 79 3.96 -3.49 -4.73
C GLY A 79 4.80 -3.35 -5.99
N ALA A 80 4.25 -2.72 -7.03
CA ALA A 80 4.98 -2.49 -8.28
C ALA A 80 6.23 -1.62 -8.06
N THR A 81 6.11 -0.56 -7.25
CA THR A 81 7.23 0.33 -6.94
C THR A 81 8.32 -0.39 -6.12
N LEU A 82 7.92 -1.19 -5.14
CA LEU A 82 8.85 -2.00 -4.35
C LEU A 82 9.56 -3.03 -5.22
N THR A 83 8.83 -3.72 -6.10
CA THR A 83 9.42 -4.68 -7.03
C THR A 83 10.45 -4.02 -7.94
N ALA A 84 10.16 -2.83 -8.46
CA ALA A 84 11.12 -2.07 -9.27
C ALA A 84 12.38 -1.71 -8.47
N LEU A 85 12.22 -1.31 -7.19
CA LEU A 85 13.34 -0.99 -6.30
C LEU A 85 14.20 -2.23 -6.00
N ILE A 86 13.58 -3.36 -5.67
CA ILE A 86 14.26 -4.62 -5.36
C ILE A 86 15.07 -5.10 -6.57
N ASN A 87 14.48 -5.06 -7.76
CA ASN A 87 15.17 -5.40 -9.00
C ASN A 87 16.36 -4.47 -9.29
N HIS A 88 16.20 -3.15 -9.01
CA HIS A 88 17.28 -2.18 -9.19
C HIS A 88 18.43 -2.40 -8.20
N LEU A 89 18.13 -2.85 -6.99
CA LEU A 89 19.12 -3.15 -5.95
C LEU A 89 19.69 -4.58 -6.07
N GLU A 90 19.23 -5.37 -7.03
CA GLU A 90 19.63 -6.77 -7.24
C GLU A 90 19.41 -7.66 -5.99
N LEU A 91 18.33 -7.35 -5.21
CA LEU A 91 17.94 -8.12 -4.05
C LEU A 91 17.02 -9.29 -4.43
N ASN A 92 17.08 -10.39 -3.66
CA ASN A 92 16.11 -11.46 -3.80
C ASN A 92 14.81 -11.10 -3.09
N SER A 93 13.66 -11.35 -3.71
CA SER A 93 12.34 -11.13 -3.10
C SER A 93 12.14 -11.93 -1.81
N GLU A 94 12.84 -13.07 -1.67
CA GLU A 94 12.80 -13.92 -0.48
C GLU A 94 13.46 -13.28 0.76
N ASP A 95 14.37 -12.33 0.53
CA ASP A 95 15.07 -11.58 1.57
C ASP A 95 14.32 -10.30 1.97
N VAL A 96 13.12 -10.11 1.41
CA VAL A 96 12.31 -8.90 1.64
C VAL A 96 11.04 -9.26 2.39
N MET A 97 10.82 -8.59 3.52
CA MET A 97 9.58 -8.67 4.26
C MET A 97 8.82 -7.35 4.14
N VAL A 98 7.52 -7.45 3.85
CA VAL A 98 6.60 -6.32 3.77
C VAL A 98 5.61 -6.37 4.93
N ALA A 99 5.22 -5.19 5.42
CA ALA A 99 4.24 -5.05 6.48
C ALA A 99 3.18 -4.02 6.09
N GLY A 100 1.94 -4.27 6.45
CA GLY A 100 0.83 -3.36 6.19
C GLY A 100 -0.38 -3.66 7.05
N ASP A 101 -1.34 -2.74 7.02
CA ASP A 101 -2.56 -2.78 7.82
C ASP A 101 -3.82 -2.41 7.04
N THR A 102 -3.71 -1.80 5.86
CA THR A 102 -4.83 -1.30 5.07
C THR A 102 -4.82 -1.81 3.63
N LEU A 103 -5.96 -1.70 2.93
CA LEU A 103 -6.09 -2.17 1.55
C LEU A 103 -5.11 -1.51 0.57
N ASN A 104 -4.56 -0.34 0.89
CA ASN A 104 -3.52 0.28 0.06
C ASN A 104 -2.18 -0.50 0.08
N ASP A 105 -2.01 -1.44 1.01
CA ASP A 105 -0.85 -2.32 1.12
C ASP A 105 -1.02 -3.62 0.32
N LEU A 106 -2.25 -3.93 -0.11
CA LEU A 106 -2.58 -5.22 -0.75
C LEU A 106 -1.65 -5.56 -1.91
N SER A 107 -1.29 -4.57 -2.71
CA SER A 107 -0.40 -4.78 -3.86
C SER A 107 0.97 -5.34 -3.49
N MET A 108 1.48 -5.08 -2.27
CA MET A 108 2.75 -5.65 -1.81
C MET A 108 2.68 -7.16 -1.57
N TYR A 109 1.50 -7.65 -1.18
CA TYR A 109 1.26 -9.08 -0.95
C TYR A 109 0.97 -9.87 -2.23
N GLU A 110 0.82 -9.21 -3.37
CA GLU A 110 0.61 -9.83 -4.68
C GLU A 110 1.92 -10.32 -5.33
N HIS A 111 3.04 -10.00 -4.72
CA HIS A 111 4.38 -10.42 -5.12
C HIS A 111 4.93 -11.51 -4.18
N ASP A 112 6.05 -12.12 -4.53
CA ASP A 112 6.67 -13.23 -3.78
C ASP A 112 7.45 -12.79 -2.53
N PHE A 113 7.05 -11.69 -1.90
CA PHE A 113 7.63 -11.23 -0.64
C PHE A 113 7.11 -12.03 0.56
N ILE A 114 7.89 -12.08 1.62
CA ILE A 114 7.38 -12.45 2.94
C ILE A 114 6.52 -11.28 3.45
N GLY A 115 5.28 -11.56 3.84
CA GLY A 115 4.33 -10.53 4.24
C GLY A 115 3.83 -10.68 5.67
N VAL A 116 3.51 -9.56 6.30
CA VAL A 116 2.77 -9.53 7.56
C VAL A 116 1.63 -8.51 7.49
N CYS A 117 0.41 -8.96 7.76
CA CYS A 117 -0.67 -8.08 8.15
C CYS A 117 -0.58 -7.91 9.67
N VAL A 118 -0.24 -6.70 10.14
CA VAL A 118 -0.12 -6.44 11.57
C VAL A 118 -1.49 -6.51 12.26
N GLY A 119 -1.51 -6.64 13.60
CA GLY A 119 -2.77 -6.65 14.35
C GLY A 119 -3.60 -5.40 14.09
N GLU A 120 -4.92 -5.52 14.18
CA GLU A 120 -5.91 -4.47 13.88
C GLU A 120 -5.96 -4.04 12.39
N SER A 121 -5.41 -4.85 11.49
CA SER A 121 -5.51 -4.62 10.04
C SER A 121 -6.96 -4.63 9.55
N GLU A 122 -7.22 -3.90 8.47
CA GLU A 122 -8.53 -3.88 7.80
C GLU A 122 -9.02 -5.29 7.45
N ALA A 123 -10.30 -5.54 7.72
CA ALA A 123 -10.92 -6.85 7.41
C ALA A 123 -10.79 -7.24 5.93
N GLY A 124 -10.85 -6.26 5.02
CA GLY A 124 -10.66 -6.47 3.59
C GLY A 124 -9.26 -6.96 3.24
N LEU A 125 -8.21 -6.41 3.89
CA LEU A 125 -6.84 -6.85 3.71
C LEU A 125 -6.64 -8.28 4.23
N LEU A 126 -7.13 -8.57 5.45
CA LEU A 126 -7.05 -9.90 6.04
C LEU A 126 -7.74 -10.95 5.17
N GLU A 127 -8.91 -10.66 4.62
CA GLU A 127 -9.63 -11.57 3.72
C GLU A 127 -8.87 -11.80 2.41
N ALA A 128 -8.37 -10.74 1.78
CA ALA A 128 -7.64 -10.82 0.53
C ALA A 128 -6.29 -11.56 0.63
N THR A 129 -5.71 -11.61 1.83
CA THR A 129 -4.42 -12.27 2.09
C THR A 129 -4.53 -13.63 2.77
N ARG A 130 -5.72 -14.04 3.20
CA ARG A 130 -5.97 -15.27 3.97
C ARG A 130 -5.39 -16.55 3.35
N SER A 131 -5.44 -16.67 2.03
CA SER A 131 -4.97 -17.87 1.31
C SER A 131 -3.50 -17.80 0.90
N ARG A 132 -2.78 -16.72 1.23
CA ARG A 132 -1.40 -16.51 0.81
C ARG A 132 -0.44 -17.15 1.82
N ALA A 133 0.24 -18.22 1.41
CA ALA A 133 1.10 -19.02 2.30
C ALA A 133 2.29 -18.25 2.89
N ARG A 134 2.72 -17.15 2.25
CA ARG A 134 3.83 -16.32 2.69
C ARG A 134 3.40 -15.07 3.44
N VAL A 135 2.13 -14.98 3.86
CA VAL A 135 1.59 -13.85 4.63
C VAL A 135 1.18 -14.33 6.01
N TYR A 136 1.78 -13.73 7.02
CA TYR A 136 1.46 -13.94 8.42
C TYR A 136 0.45 -12.88 8.90
N HIS A 137 -0.61 -13.32 9.58
CA HIS A 137 -1.56 -12.42 10.24
C HIS A 137 -1.19 -12.35 11.72
N ALA A 138 -0.56 -11.23 12.10
CA ALA A 138 -0.09 -11.01 13.45
C ALA A 138 -1.23 -10.61 14.40
N LEU A 139 -1.04 -10.85 15.70
CA LEU A 139 -1.97 -10.44 16.75
C LEU A 139 -1.67 -9.02 17.23
N GLU A 140 -0.39 -8.69 17.37
CA GLU A 140 0.04 -7.39 17.85
C GLU A 140 0.02 -6.33 16.75
N PRO A 141 -0.41 -5.09 17.03
CA PRO A 141 -0.39 -4.01 16.06
C PRO A 141 1.02 -3.46 15.82
N GLY A 142 1.22 -2.82 14.68
CA GLY A 142 2.45 -2.10 14.35
C GLY A 142 3.71 -2.94 14.48
N CYS A 143 4.70 -2.41 15.23
CA CYS A 143 6.00 -3.07 15.42
C CYS A 143 5.90 -4.43 16.11
N GLY A 144 4.93 -4.63 17.00
CA GLY A 144 4.68 -5.92 17.67
C GLY A 144 4.40 -7.01 16.64
N GLY A 145 3.49 -6.76 15.70
CA GLY A 145 3.17 -7.70 14.63
C GLY A 145 4.33 -7.98 13.69
N ILE A 146 5.19 -6.98 13.42
CA ILE A 146 6.40 -7.19 12.63
C ILE A 146 7.36 -8.14 13.36
N LEU A 147 7.55 -7.98 14.67
CA LEU A 147 8.40 -8.87 15.48
C LEU A 147 7.85 -10.30 15.53
N GLU A 148 6.52 -10.47 15.62
CA GLU A 148 5.90 -11.79 15.50
C GLU A 148 6.24 -12.46 14.16
N ALA A 149 6.12 -11.72 13.05
CA ALA A 149 6.42 -12.24 11.71
C ALA A 149 7.89 -12.59 11.53
N ILE A 150 8.81 -11.75 12.04
CA ILE A 150 10.26 -12.02 12.03
C ILE A 150 10.55 -13.34 12.75
N SER A 151 9.93 -13.56 13.90
CA SER A 151 10.07 -14.79 14.67
C SER A 151 9.44 -15.99 13.94
N HIS A 152 8.22 -15.81 13.40
CA HIS A 152 7.48 -16.85 12.70
C HIS A 152 8.23 -17.40 11.48
N PHE A 153 8.81 -16.52 10.68
CA PHE A 153 9.54 -16.89 9.46
C PHE A 153 11.03 -17.19 9.70
N GLY A 154 11.55 -16.97 10.93
CA GLY A 154 12.99 -17.11 11.23
C GLY A 154 13.85 -16.14 10.44
N PHE A 155 13.36 -14.94 10.13
CA PHE A 155 13.93 -13.98 9.18
C PHE A 155 15.34 -13.50 9.58
N LEU A 156 15.66 -13.45 10.87
CA LEU A 156 16.97 -13.03 11.37
C LEU A 156 17.92 -14.19 11.71
N GLY A 157 17.52 -15.46 11.47
CA GLY A 157 18.28 -16.63 11.90
C GLY A 157 18.29 -16.82 13.43
N GLU A 158 18.85 -17.93 13.90
CA GLU A 158 18.90 -18.24 15.35
C GLU A 158 19.79 -17.26 16.16
N GLU A 159 20.69 -16.53 15.52
CA GLU A 159 21.60 -15.59 16.19
C GLU A 159 21.00 -14.19 16.41
N GLY A 160 19.87 -13.86 15.78
CA GLY A 160 19.27 -12.51 15.82
C GLY A 160 18.37 -12.21 17.02
N ILE A 161 17.99 -13.20 17.82
CA ILE A 161 16.97 -13.04 18.87
C ILE A 161 17.56 -12.74 20.27
N SER A 162 18.87 -12.72 20.45
CA SER A 162 19.49 -12.35 21.73
C SER A 162 19.70 -10.83 21.85
N ALA A 163 18.69 -10.03 21.62
CA ALA A 163 18.71 -8.63 22.05
C ALA A 163 18.31 -8.57 23.52
N GLU A 164 19.29 -8.40 24.41
CA GLU A 164 19.08 -8.00 25.80
C GLU A 164 18.07 -6.84 25.85
N VAL A 165 16.91 -7.10 26.41
CA VAL A 165 15.99 -6.06 26.85
C VAL A 165 16.70 -5.24 27.91
N ARG A 166 17.31 -4.12 27.53
CA ARG A 166 17.81 -3.15 28.50
C ARG A 166 16.62 -2.49 29.14
N GLU A 167 16.35 -2.82 30.41
CA GLU A 167 15.40 -2.08 31.21
C GLU A 167 15.85 -0.61 31.28
N PRO A 168 14.94 0.35 31.10
CA PRO A 168 15.26 1.75 31.28
C PRO A 168 15.57 2.02 32.77
N ALA A 169 16.70 2.69 33.03
CA ALA A 169 17.10 3.14 34.33
C ALA A 169 16.24 4.28 34.88
#